data_288a4be0774970d85ca6175ab9376960
#
_entry.id   288a4be0774970d85ca6175ab9376960
#
_cell.length_a   1.000
_cell.length_b   1.000
_cell.length_c   1.000
_cell.angle_alpha   90.00
_cell.angle_beta   90.00
_cell.angle_gamma   90.00
#
_symmetry.space_group_name_H-M   'P 1'
#
loop_
_entity.id
_entity.type
_entity.pdbx_description
1 polymer ?
#
loop_
_entity_poly.entity_id
_entity_poly.type
_entity_poly.pdbx_seq_one_letter_code
_entity_poly.pdbx_strand_id
1 'polypeptide(L)'
;MHSLKIVIAGGSLGGLFAAALLHAAGHEVTVFERSKHGLEGRGAGLVGQREIFAILRAVGCEHVARIGVVARERIFLDQGGQIVERHETPQMQISWDILFRSFRERLPDRNYLQGREVVSASEHGGAAYLTFSDGITVEADLVIGVDGVGSTVRNAVWRWKV
;
A
#
# COMPACT_ATOMS: atom_id res chain seq x y z
N MET A 1 -11.89 -22.52 4.37
CA MET A 1 -12.24 -21.07 4.48
C MET A 1 -12.84 -20.66 3.15
N HIS A 2 -13.96 -19.92 3.13
CA HIS A 2 -14.54 -19.44 1.86
C HIS A 2 -13.63 -18.38 1.26
N SER A 3 -13.26 -18.49 -0.05
CA SER A 3 -12.46 -17.49 -0.75
C SER A 3 -13.35 -16.29 -1.07
N LEU A 4 -12.89 -15.10 -0.71
CA LEU A 4 -13.55 -13.84 -1.05
C LEU A 4 -12.91 -13.23 -2.29
N LYS A 5 -13.71 -12.54 -3.09
CA LYS A 5 -13.24 -11.64 -4.15
C LYS A 5 -13.01 -10.26 -3.55
N ILE A 6 -11.75 -9.87 -3.45
CA ILE A 6 -11.32 -8.63 -2.80
C ILE A 6 -10.69 -7.70 -3.83
N VAL A 7 -11.13 -6.45 -3.86
CA VAL A 7 -10.54 -5.42 -4.71
C VAL A 7 -9.93 -4.31 -3.86
N ILE A 8 -8.76 -3.86 -4.24
CA ILE A 8 -7.97 -2.87 -3.51
C ILE A 8 -7.76 -1.65 -4.40
N ALA A 9 -8.24 -0.49 -3.95
CA ALA A 9 -8.00 0.79 -4.58
C ALA A 9 -6.72 1.42 -4.03
N GLY A 10 -5.68 1.50 -4.87
CA GLY A 10 -4.35 2.02 -4.53
C GLY A 10 -3.28 0.93 -4.47
N GLY A 11 -2.29 1.05 -5.35
CA GLY A 11 -1.23 0.05 -5.58
C GLY A 11 0.11 0.37 -4.91
N SER A 12 0.17 1.35 -4.00
CA SER A 12 1.37 1.65 -3.21
C SER A 12 1.58 0.61 -2.10
N LEU A 13 2.58 0.79 -1.24
CA LEU A 13 2.96 -0.20 -0.23
C LEU A 13 1.80 -0.67 0.64
N GLY A 14 0.91 0.24 1.07
CA GLY A 14 -0.26 -0.16 1.87
C GLY A 14 -1.17 -1.15 1.15
N GLY A 15 -1.43 -0.90 -0.15
CA GLY A 15 -2.21 -1.81 -0.99
C GLY A 15 -1.51 -3.14 -1.24
N LEU A 16 -0.21 -3.11 -1.51
CA LEU A 16 0.59 -4.32 -1.72
C LEU A 16 0.73 -5.16 -0.45
N PHE A 17 0.86 -4.55 0.73
CA PHE A 17 0.88 -5.28 2.00
C PHE A 17 -0.43 -6.02 2.24
N ALA A 18 -1.56 -5.32 2.08
CA ALA A 18 -2.87 -5.95 2.19
C ALA A 18 -3.06 -7.07 1.14
N ALA A 19 -2.71 -6.77 -0.12
CA ALA A 19 -2.87 -7.71 -1.22
C ALA A 19 -2.05 -8.99 -1.03
N ALA A 20 -0.77 -8.87 -0.66
CA ALA A 20 0.09 -10.03 -0.45
C ALA A 20 -0.39 -10.93 0.70
N LEU A 21 -0.82 -10.33 1.82
CA LEU A 21 -1.35 -11.07 2.97
C LEU A 21 -2.66 -11.80 2.62
N LEU A 22 -3.60 -11.09 1.97
CA LEU A 22 -4.89 -11.66 1.62
C LEU A 22 -4.78 -12.72 0.53
N HIS A 23 -3.89 -12.52 -0.44
CA HIS A 23 -3.59 -13.51 -1.47
C HIS A 23 -2.96 -14.78 -0.86
N ALA A 24 -2.01 -14.61 0.06
CA ALA A 24 -1.42 -15.72 0.80
C ALA A 24 -2.44 -16.48 1.68
N ALA A 25 -3.49 -15.79 2.15
CA ALA A 25 -4.60 -16.39 2.86
C ALA A 25 -5.61 -17.14 1.97
N GLY A 26 -5.42 -17.13 0.64
CA GLY A 26 -6.23 -17.87 -0.33
C GLY A 26 -7.43 -17.10 -0.88
N HIS A 27 -7.46 -15.77 -0.74
CA HIS A 27 -8.48 -14.92 -1.35
C HIS A 27 -8.15 -14.56 -2.79
N GLU A 28 -9.18 -14.26 -3.60
CA GLU A 28 -9.04 -13.69 -4.93
C GLU A 28 -8.85 -12.16 -4.80
N VAL A 29 -7.60 -11.68 -4.97
CA VAL A 29 -7.26 -10.28 -4.73
C VAL A 29 -6.88 -9.59 -6.04
N THR A 30 -7.44 -8.41 -6.30
CA THR A 30 -7.04 -7.55 -7.42
C THR A 30 -6.76 -6.13 -6.92
N VAL A 31 -5.60 -5.60 -7.28
CA VAL A 31 -5.17 -4.23 -6.97
C VAL A 31 -5.35 -3.34 -8.19
N PHE A 32 -5.93 -2.16 -7.99
CA PHE A 32 -6.09 -1.13 -9.01
C PHE A 32 -5.26 0.10 -8.63
N GLU A 33 -4.33 0.49 -9.51
CA GLU A 33 -3.44 1.63 -9.35
C GLU A 33 -3.71 2.66 -10.45
N ARG A 34 -3.90 3.93 -10.07
CA ARG A 34 -4.18 5.02 -11.01
C ARG A 34 -2.98 5.39 -11.89
N SER A 35 -1.76 5.21 -11.37
CA SER A 35 -0.54 5.52 -12.14
C SER A 35 -0.39 4.58 -13.33
N LYS A 36 -0.20 5.14 -14.52
CA LYS A 36 0.06 4.38 -15.75
C LYS A 36 1.53 3.95 -15.88
N HIS A 37 2.43 4.62 -15.18
CA HIS A 37 3.89 4.48 -15.34
C HIS A 37 4.56 3.80 -14.14
N GLY A 38 3.79 3.07 -13.33
CA GLY A 38 4.30 2.46 -12.11
C GLY A 38 4.57 3.46 -10.98
N LEU A 39 5.11 2.95 -9.88
CA LEU A 39 5.38 3.72 -8.65
C LEU A 39 6.86 3.67 -8.25
N GLU A 40 7.72 2.99 -9.00
CA GLU A 40 9.14 2.89 -8.70
C GLU A 40 9.82 4.27 -8.73
N GLY A 41 10.81 4.46 -7.86
CA GLY A 41 11.55 5.72 -7.74
C GLY A 41 10.79 6.86 -7.04
N ARG A 42 9.59 6.61 -6.51
CA ARG A 42 8.75 7.65 -5.88
C ARG A 42 8.91 7.76 -4.37
N GLY A 43 9.57 6.79 -3.75
CA GLY A 43 9.76 6.74 -2.31
C GLY A 43 11.24 6.78 -1.92
N ALA A 44 11.55 7.39 -0.77
CA ALA A 44 12.90 7.39 -0.22
C ALA A 44 13.16 6.12 0.59
N GLY A 45 12.55 6.01 1.75
CA GLY A 45 12.72 4.90 2.66
C GLY A 45 11.68 4.90 3.77
N LEU A 46 11.59 3.77 4.44
CA LEU A 46 10.71 3.57 5.58
C LEU A 46 11.53 3.13 6.79
N VAL A 47 11.17 3.64 7.95
CA VAL A 47 11.67 3.09 9.20
C VAL A 47 11.13 1.67 9.36
N GLY A 48 12.03 0.71 9.55
CA GLY A 48 11.68 -0.68 9.80
C GLY A 48 11.01 -0.83 11.15
N GLN A 49 9.69 -0.76 11.18
CA GLN A 49 8.88 -1.03 12.36
C GLN A 49 8.63 -2.53 12.48
N ARG A 50 8.35 -3.00 13.69
CA ARG A 50 8.13 -4.44 13.95
C ARG A 50 6.97 -5.01 13.14
N GLU A 51 5.97 -4.18 12.82
CA GLU A 51 4.81 -4.54 11.98
C GLU A 51 5.23 -4.85 10.55
N ILE A 52 6.15 -4.05 9.97
CA ILE A 52 6.72 -4.31 8.64
C ILE A 52 7.47 -5.64 8.63
N PHE A 53 8.27 -5.91 9.66
CA PHE A 53 8.97 -7.19 9.78
C PHE A 53 8.01 -8.37 9.97
N ALA A 54 6.90 -8.19 10.66
CA ALA A 54 5.87 -9.21 10.80
C ALA A 54 5.21 -9.53 9.45
N ILE A 55 4.86 -8.50 8.66
CA ILE A 55 4.31 -8.67 7.31
C ILE A 55 5.31 -9.37 6.39
N LEU A 56 6.59 -8.94 6.39
CA LEU A 56 7.65 -9.57 5.60
C LEU A 56 7.76 -11.07 5.90
N ARG A 57 7.71 -11.47 7.18
CA ARG A 57 7.70 -12.88 7.59
C ARG A 57 6.47 -13.62 7.07
N ALA A 58 5.30 -13.03 7.23
CA ALA A 58 4.04 -13.66 6.83
C ALA A 58 3.97 -13.99 5.33
N VAL A 59 4.69 -13.24 4.49
CA VAL A 59 4.71 -13.45 3.03
C VAL A 59 6.04 -14.02 2.50
N GLY A 60 6.94 -14.47 3.40
CA GLY A 60 8.22 -15.10 3.02
C GLY A 60 9.23 -14.14 2.39
N CYS A 61 9.27 -12.88 2.84
CA CYS A 61 10.15 -11.82 2.37
C CYS A 61 11.16 -11.34 3.43
N GLU A 62 11.51 -12.15 4.42
CA GLU A 62 12.39 -11.76 5.56
C GLU A 62 13.77 -11.29 5.11
N HIS A 63 14.25 -11.77 3.96
CA HIS A 63 15.54 -11.35 3.40
C HIS A 63 15.60 -9.84 3.16
N VAL A 64 14.48 -9.18 2.92
CA VAL A 64 14.39 -7.72 2.71
C VAL A 64 14.84 -6.95 3.95
N ALA A 65 14.55 -7.47 5.13
CA ALA A 65 15.01 -6.86 6.39
C ALA A 65 16.53 -6.79 6.52
N ARG A 66 17.27 -7.67 5.84
CA ARG A 66 18.74 -7.73 5.88
C ARG A 66 19.42 -6.70 4.98
N ILE A 67 18.68 -6.07 4.08
CA ILE A 67 19.19 -5.09 3.09
C ILE A 67 19.06 -3.66 3.62
N GLY A 68 18.44 -3.48 4.78
CA GLY A 68 18.27 -2.17 5.41
C GLY A 68 19.58 -1.59 5.94
N VAL A 69 19.60 -0.26 6.08
CA VAL A 69 20.71 0.50 6.65
C VAL A 69 20.30 1.03 8.02
N VAL A 70 21.19 0.89 9.02
CA VAL A 70 20.95 1.47 10.35
C VAL A 70 21.38 2.93 10.35
N ALA A 71 20.40 3.84 10.38
CA ALA A 71 20.63 5.25 10.71
C ALA A 71 20.86 5.37 12.21
N ARG A 72 21.98 5.97 12.62
CA ARG A 72 22.38 6.02 14.04
C ARG A 72 21.70 7.13 14.81
N GLU A 73 21.43 8.24 14.14
CA GLU A 73 20.85 9.43 14.75
C GLU A 73 19.80 10.09 13.83
N ARG A 74 18.95 10.90 14.42
CA ARG A 74 18.08 11.85 13.72
C ARG A 74 18.59 13.25 14.01
N ILE A 75 18.80 14.04 12.97
CA ILE A 75 19.18 15.45 13.06
C ILE A 75 18.03 16.35 12.60
N PHE A 76 17.91 17.50 13.25
CA PHE A 76 16.98 18.54 12.86
C PHE A 76 17.78 19.74 12.37
N LEU A 77 17.36 20.33 11.26
CA LEU A 77 18.04 21.44 10.64
C LEU A 77 17.15 22.68 10.72
N ASP A 78 17.75 23.85 10.89
CA ASP A 78 17.07 25.13 10.68
C ASP A 78 16.96 25.49 9.19
N GLN A 79 16.39 26.65 8.88
CA GLN A 79 16.26 27.13 7.50
C GLN A 79 17.61 27.42 6.83
N GLY A 80 18.66 27.65 7.61
CA GLY A 80 20.05 27.87 7.13
C GLY A 80 20.83 26.57 6.95
N GLY A 81 20.23 25.41 7.25
CA GLY A 81 20.88 24.11 7.17
C GLY A 81 21.79 23.77 8.36
N GLN A 82 21.73 24.55 9.46
CA GLN A 82 22.50 24.27 10.68
C GLN A 82 21.75 23.25 11.54
N ILE A 83 22.51 22.34 12.18
CA ILE A 83 21.93 21.35 13.07
C ILE A 83 21.52 22.05 14.37
N VAL A 84 20.22 22.04 14.67
CA VAL A 84 19.65 22.60 15.88
C VAL A 84 19.38 21.54 16.95
N GLU A 85 19.25 20.28 16.54
CA GLU A 85 18.98 19.19 17.50
C GLU A 85 19.47 17.85 16.95
N ARG A 86 19.92 16.95 17.84
CA ARG A 86 20.34 15.57 17.54
C ARG A 86 19.68 14.61 18.51
N HIS A 87 19.11 13.52 17.97
CA HIS A 87 18.59 12.42 18.77
C HIS A 87 19.32 11.13 18.39
N GLU A 88 20.03 10.54 19.32
CA GLU A 88 20.62 9.20 19.18
C GLU A 88 19.52 8.14 19.27
N THR A 89 18.85 7.89 18.17
CA THR A 89 17.77 6.92 18.06
C THR A 89 18.06 6.00 16.88
N PRO A 90 18.82 4.93 17.07
CA PRO A 90 19.13 4.00 15.98
C PRO A 90 17.86 3.42 15.37
N GLN A 91 17.72 3.52 14.05
CA GLN A 91 16.57 3.05 13.32
C GLN A 91 17.01 2.34 12.04
N MET A 92 16.40 1.18 11.77
CA MET A 92 16.57 0.50 10.49
C MET A 92 15.82 1.28 9.41
N GLN A 93 16.50 1.65 8.33
CA GLN A 93 15.90 2.24 7.14
C GLN A 93 15.85 1.20 6.03
N ILE A 94 14.67 0.98 5.45
CA ILE A 94 14.45 0.04 4.35
C ILE A 94 14.04 0.84 3.12
N SER A 95 14.67 0.57 1.97
CA SER A 95 14.32 1.22 0.72
C SER A 95 12.86 0.96 0.35
N TRP A 96 12.13 2.02 -0.02
CA TRP A 96 10.77 1.93 -0.50
C TRP A 96 10.68 1.04 -1.75
N ASP A 97 11.60 1.22 -2.70
CA ASP A 97 11.60 0.45 -3.96
C ASP A 97 11.87 -1.04 -3.73
N ILE A 98 12.74 -1.37 -2.79
CA ILE A 98 13.00 -2.78 -2.44
C ILE A 98 11.74 -3.40 -1.85
N LEU A 99 11.07 -2.72 -0.90
CA LEU A 99 9.79 -3.17 -0.34
C LEU A 99 8.74 -3.30 -1.44
N PHE A 100 8.57 -2.27 -2.27
CA PHE A 100 7.58 -2.27 -3.34
C PHE A 100 7.76 -3.46 -4.27
N ARG A 101 8.96 -3.69 -4.81
CA ARG A 101 9.25 -4.82 -5.70
C ARG A 101 9.01 -6.16 -5.01
N SER A 102 9.51 -6.33 -3.78
CA SER A 102 9.37 -7.59 -3.05
C SER A 102 7.91 -7.98 -2.81
N PHE A 103 7.04 -7.02 -2.52
CA PHE A 103 5.61 -7.30 -2.36
C PHE A 103 4.87 -7.40 -3.70
N ARG A 104 5.27 -6.61 -4.71
CA ARG A 104 4.70 -6.68 -6.06
C ARG A 104 4.90 -8.05 -6.70
N GLU A 105 6.07 -8.66 -6.50
CA GLU A 105 6.42 -10.00 -6.98
C GLU A 105 5.59 -11.13 -6.32
N ARG A 106 4.92 -10.86 -5.21
CA ARG A 106 4.00 -11.82 -4.56
C ARG A 106 2.63 -11.90 -5.20
N LEU A 107 2.34 -11.00 -6.14
CA LEU A 107 1.08 -10.96 -6.87
C LEU A 107 1.31 -11.29 -8.34
N PRO A 108 0.50 -12.17 -8.96
CA PRO A 108 0.49 -12.33 -10.41
C PRO A 108 0.21 -10.99 -11.11
N ASP A 109 0.76 -10.79 -12.31
CA ASP A 109 0.58 -9.52 -13.04
C ASP A 109 -0.89 -9.20 -13.32
N ARG A 110 -1.70 -10.22 -13.60
CA ARG A 110 -3.14 -10.07 -13.79
C ARG A 110 -3.90 -9.53 -12.57
N ASN A 111 -3.26 -9.57 -11.38
CA ASN A 111 -3.84 -9.13 -10.12
C ASN A 111 -3.39 -7.72 -9.70
N TYR A 112 -2.57 -7.03 -10.53
CA TYR A 112 -2.12 -5.67 -10.29
C TYR A 112 -2.29 -4.83 -11.57
N LEU A 113 -3.37 -4.06 -11.62
CA LEU A 113 -3.81 -3.34 -12.80
C LEU A 113 -3.50 -1.84 -12.68
N GLN A 114 -2.57 -1.38 -13.51
CA GLN A 114 -2.16 0.03 -13.59
C GLN A 114 -3.07 0.83 -14.53
N GLY A 115 -3.07 2.16 -14.36
CA GLY A 115 -3.87 3.08 -15.17
C GLY A 115 -5.38 3.00 -14.85
N ARG A 116 -5.75 2.46 -13.70
CA ARG A 116 -7.12 2.29 -13.25
C ARG A 116 -7.44 3.25 -12.10
N GLU A 117 -7.94 4.42 -12.44
CA GLU A 117 -8.34 5.44 -11.48
C GLU A 117 -9.76 5.20 -10.98
N VAL A 118 -9.90 4.99 -9.67
CA VAL A 118 -11.21 4.84 -9.00
C VAL A 118 -11.85 6.22 -8.85
N VAL A 119 -13.05 6.39 -9.36
CA VAL A 119 -13.84 7.63 -9.28
C VAL A 119 -15.06 7.50 -8.36
N SER A 120 -15.50 6.28 -8.06
CA SER A 120 -16.61 6.02 -7.14
C SER A 120 -16.45 4.66 -6.45
N ALA A 121 -16.96 4.59 -5.22
CA ALA A 121 -17.17 3.34 -4.49
C ALA A 121 -18.58 3.33 -3.92
N SER A 122 -19.24 2.17 -3.90
CA SER A 122 -20.59 2.01 -3.35
C SER A 122 -20.78 0.61 -2.79
N GLU A 123 -21.80 0.46 -1.97
CA GLU A 123 -22.27 -0.81 -1.41
C GLU A 123 -23.78 -0.90 -1.59
N HIS A 124 -24.24 -1.99 -2.16
CA HIS A 124 -25.66 -2.32 -2.28
C HIS A 124 -25.86 -3.82 -2.52
N GLY A 125 -26.99 -4.35 -2.06
CA GLY A 125 -27.32 -5.75 -2.24
C GLY A 125 -26.35 -6.75 -1.56
N GLY A 126 -25.56 -6.30 -0.57
CA GLY A 126 -24.55 -7.12 0.10
C GLY A 126 -23.24 -7.28 -0.66
N ALA A 127 -23.05 -6.54 -1.75
CA ALA A 127 -21.81 -6.49 -2.52
C ALA A 127 -21.23 -5.07 -2.57
N ALA A 128 -19.92 -4.98 -2.75
CA ALA A 128 -19.18 -3.72 -2.87
C ALA A 128 -18.75 -3.48 -4.33
N TYR A 129 -18.72 -2.22 -4.75
CA TYR A 129 -18.47 -1.84 -6.14
C TYR A 129 -17.42 -0.74 -6.21
N LEU A 130 -16.49 -0.86 -7.19
CA LEU A 130 -15.61 0.23 -7.61
C LEU A 130 -15.92 0.61 -9.05
N THR A 131 -16.11 1.90 -9.30
CA THR A 131 -16.25 2.46 -10.66
C THR A 131 -14.99 3.24 -11.02
N PHE A 132 -14.48 3.02 -12.23
CA PHE A 132 -13.26 3.64 -12.73
C PHE A 132 -13.58 4.80 -13.69
N SER A 133 -12.56 5.63 -13.97
CA SER A 133 -12.67 6.81 -14.86
C SER A 133 -13.08 6.47 -16.31
N ASP A 134 -12.89 5.22 -16.73
CA ASP A 134 -13.35 4.69 -18.05
C ASP A 134 -14.81 4.19 -18.03
N GLY A 135 -15.52 4.34 -16.91
CA GLY A 135 -16.91 3.93 -16.74
C GLY A 135 -17.10 2.44 -16.39
N ILE A 136 -16.02 1.65 -16.36
CA ILE A 136 -16.10 0.24 -15.96
C ILE A 136 -16.39 0.16 -14.46
N THR A 137 -17.26 -0.77 -14.07
CA THR A 137 -17.57 -1.07 -12.66
C THR A 137 -17.18 -2.52 -12.35
N VAL A 138 -16.54 -2.73 -11.23
CA VAL A 138 -16.15 -4.06 -10.72
C VAL A 138 -16.88 -4.31 -9.41
N GLU A 139 -17.51 -5.48 -9.32
CA GLU A 139 -18.15 -6.02 -8.12
C GLU A 139 -17.18 -6.88 -7.33
N ALA A 140 -17.28 -6.83 -6.01
CA ALA A 140 -16.47 -7.61 -5.07
C ALA A 140 -17.22 -7.89 -3.76
N ASP A 141 -16.76 -8.88 -3.01
CA ASP A 141 -17.23 -9.13 -1.64
C ASP A 141 -16.68 -8.08 -0.66
N LEU A 142 -15.48 -7.55 -0.95
CA LEU A 142 -14.82 -6.55 -0.12
C LEU A 142 -14.03 -5.55 -0.97
N VAL A 143 -14.19 -4.26 -0.66
CA VAL A 143 -13.37 -3.16 -1.17
C VAL A 143 -12.44 -2.65 -0.06
N ILE A 144 -11.14 -2.54 -0.36
CA ILE A 144 -10.15 -1.92 0.54
C ILE A 144 -9.65 -0.62 -0.10
N GLY A 145 -9.89 0.52 0.56
CA GLY A 145 -9.42 1.83 0.12
C GLY A 145 -8.08 2.19 0.73
N VAL A 146 -7.03 2.23 -0.09
CA VAL A 146 -5.67 2.69 0.23
C VAL A 146 -5.16 3.68 -0.83
N ASP A 147 -6.09 4.45 -1.37
CA ASP A 147 -5.94 5.36 -2.50
C ASP A 147 -5.42 6.77 -2.10
N GLY A 148 -4.86 6.87 -0.89
CA GLY A 148 -4.08 8.01 -0.42
C GLY A 148 -4.90 9.10 0.27
N VAL A 149 -4.28 10.29 0.39
CA VAL A 149 -4.83 11.41 1.18
C VAL A 149 -6.18 11.88 0.62
N GLY A 150 -6.34 11.96 -0.71
CA GLY A 150 -7.60 12.30 -1.39
C GLY A 150 -8.51 11.09 -1.65
N SER A 151 -8.52 10.10 -0.78
CA SER A 151 -9.20 8.82 -0.98
C SER A 151 -10.67 8.95 -1.41
N THR A 152 -10.98 8.43 -2.58
CA THR A 152 -12.34 8.30 -3.11
C THR A 152 -13.15 7.27 -2.31
N VAL A 153 -12.52 6.16 -1.94
CA VAL A 153 -13.20 5.09 -1.18
C VAL A 153 -13.59 5.59 0.20
N ARG A 154 -12.67 6.27 0.93
CA ARG A 154 -12.99 6.86 2.24
C ARG A 154 -14.15 7.86 2.14
N ASN A 155 -14.14 8.73 1.14
CA ASN A 155 -15.17 9.74 0.97
C ASN A 155 -16.55 9.13 0.63
N ALA A 156 -16.59 7.98 -0.02
CA ALA A 156 -17.82 7.26 -0.32
C ALA A 156 -18.44 6.60 0.92
N VAL A 157 -17.60 6.05 1.82
CA VAL A 157 -18.04 5.30 3.01
C VAL A 157 -18.23 6.22 4.21
N TRP A 158 -17.34 7.22 4.36
CA TRP A 158 -17.34 8.11 5.52
C TRP A 158 -17.86 9.49 5.14
N ARG A 159 -19.18 9.65 5.22
CA ARG A 159 -19.77 10.97 5.19
C ARG A 159 -19.56 11.60 6.57
N TRP A 160 -18.52 12.42 6.73
CA TRP A 160 -18.43 13.31 7.87
C TRP A 160 -19.67 14.19 7.89
N LYS A 161 -20.60 13.93 8.83
CA LYS A 161 -21.61 14.93 9.18
C LYS A 161 -20.88 15.98 10.02
N VAL A 162 -20.52 17.09 9.38
CA VAL A 162 -20.15 18.34 10.06
C VAL A 162 -21.42 18.98 10.58
#